data_2f11c5dd855d7d9ee1dd097fb0416470
#
_entry.id   2f11c5dd855d7d9ee1dd097fb0416470
#
_cell.length_a   1.000
_cell.length_b   1.000
_cell.length_c   1.000
_cell.angle_alpha   90.00
_cell.angle_beta   90.00
_cell.angle_gamma   90.00
#
_symmetry.space_group_name_H-M   'P 1'
#
loop_
_entity.id
_entity.type
_entity.pdbx_description
1 polymer ?
#
loop_
_entity_poly.entity_id
_entity_poly.type
_entity_poly.pdbx_seq_one_letter_code
_entity_poly.pdbx_strand_id
1 'polypeptide(L)'
;MKKHIAAGWRYVRYGRIVLGWIVMSTFLLGFLGVVNASALARWQLLPALLAGNVLAVTVLVLLTLCFGRVYCSVLCPLGLWQDFVSYLAERRKGGRRRYAYRQESWKLRYGVLAVLASGLLGGAAAIPLLLDPYTIFGRIATHLFAPAIHSGANQLIRWQIAYDGPDLGLAHTDVVTFGTTAVLVAAAYLIVISLVAWRYGRLYCQAFCPVGTLLGTVSRHAVLQLHFGTDCISCGLCAKSCPSSCIDVPHHRIDASRCIDCFTCVSVCPKGALAFGRPSKETITTSNAGSTQNLPNASRQPGESDNPNQPNAAPSLTRRQMIAGSALATLAAAGALTKGARGTALAAAPEKVVRPPGALSYATFSERCTGCHLCVASCPQGILRPANLEYGLGGIFQPRLDFTDGYCDPACTRCSDICPAGAITPVAPEKKKTLKIGTALYRPDTCVILTEGRTCGHCAEVCPIHAIEMADDGNGHLLPKVHHRRCIGYGSCEYHCPAQPKAIRVAGKEEQTIVQTNGQFGRGKK
;
A
#
# COMPACT_ATOMS: atom_id res chain seq x y z
N MET A 1 -25.32 12.71 35.60
CA MET A 1 -25.05 13.14 34.19
C MET A 1 -23.63 12.82 33.73
N LYS A 2 -22.52 13.25 34.36
CA LYS A 2 -21.13 12.99 33.91
C LYS A 2 -20.75 11.48 33.80
N LYS A 3 -21.26 10.60 34.68
CA LYS A 3 -21.04 9.13 34.60
C LYS A 3 -21.70 8.51 33.34
N HIS A 4 -22.86 9.01 32.94
CA HIS A 4 -23.56 8.53 31.73
C HIS A 4 -22.86 8.95 30.44
N ILE A 5 -22.28 10.14 30.41
CA ILE A 5 -21.48 10.63 29.27
C ILE A 5 -20.21 9.78 29.09
N ALA A 6 -19.51 9.47 30.19
CA ALA A 6 -18.32 8.60 30.15
C ALA A 6 -18.66 7.16 29.72
N ALA A 7 -19.86 6.66 30.07
CA ALA A 7 -20.35 5.36 29.62
C ALA A 7 -20.60 5.36 28.08
N GLY A 8 -21.24 6.41 27.54
CA GLY A 8 -21.48 6.53 26.09
C GLY A 8 -20.19 6.47 25.26
N TRP A 9 -19.14 7.16 25.70
CA TRP A 9 -17.85 7.14 24.99
C TRP A 9 -17.13 5.79 25.03
N ARG A 10 -17.39 4.95 26.02
CA ARG A 10 -16.90 3.55 26.01
C ARG A 10 -17.55 2.75 24.90
N TYR A 11 -18.85 2.88 24.68
CA TYR A 11 -19.53 2.20 23.56
C TYR A 11 -19.01 2.65 22.21
N VAL A 12 -18.78 3.96 22.01
CA VAL A 12 -18.17 4.50 20.78
C VAL A 12 -16.77 3.91 20.56
N ARG A 13 -15.96 3.82 21.62
CA ARG A 13 -14.63 3.19 21.55
C ARG A 13 -14.72 1.71 21.18
N TYR A 14 -15.62 0.94 21.81
CA TYR A 14 -15.79 -0.49 21.47
C TYR A 14 -16.34 -0.68 20.05
N GLY A 15 -17.34 0.11 19.65
CA GLY A 15 -17.86 0.10 18.27
C GLY A 15 -16.77 0.34 17.22
N ARG A 16 -15.89 1.34 17.47
CA ARG A 16 -14.73 1.60 16.63
C ARG A 16 -13.77 0.40 16.56
N ILE A 17 -13.49 -0.24 17.70
CA ILE A 17 -12.60 -1.41 17.74
C ILE A 17 -13.20 -2.56 16.95
N VAL A 18 -14.48 -2.87 17.16
CA VAL A 18 -15.18 -3.95 16.43
C VAL A 18 -15.17 -3.67 14.92
N LEU A 19 -15.53 -2.44 14.52
CA LEU A 19 -15.52 -2.05 13.10
C LEU A 19 -14.11 -2.16 12.51
N GLY A 20 -13.08 -1.72 13.24
CA GLY A 20 -11.69 -1.86 12.84
C GLY A 20 -11.27 -3.32 12.62
N TRP A 21 -11.68 -4.22 13.52
CA TRP A 21 -11.41 -5.67 13.37
C TRP A 21 -12.13 -6.26 12.16
N ILE A 22 -13.38 -5.87 11.88
CA ILE A 22 -14.12 -6.29 10.69
C ILE A 22 -13.36 -5.85 9.43
N VAL A 23 -12.94 -4.58 9.35
CA VAL A 23 -12.15 -4.05 8.23
C VAL A 23 -10.83 -4.80 8.06
N MET A 24 -10.10 -5.02 9.15
CA MET A 24 -8.83 -5.74 9.15
C MET A 24 -8.99 -7.18 8.64
N SER A 25 -10.01 -7.89 9.14
CA SER A 25 -10.31 -9.27 8.73
C SER A 25 -10.72 -9.32 7.26
N THR A 26 -11.54 -8.36 6.79
CA THR A 26 -11.94 -8.29 5.37
C THR A 26 -10.73 -8.10 4.47
N PHE A 27 -9.78 -7.23 4.83
CA PHE A 27 -8.55 -7.08 4.06
C PHE A 27 -7.70 -8.35 4.10
N LEU A 28 -7.52 -8.96 5.26
CA LEU A 28 -6.74 -10.19 5.38
C LEU A 28 -7.34 -11.31 4.51
N LEU A 29 -8.65 -11.53 4.60
CA LEU A 29 -9.37 -12.50 3.77
C LEU A 29 -9.31 -12.15 2.28
N GLY A 30 -9.28 -10.86 1.94
CA GLY A 30 -9.08 -10.39 0.57
C GLY A 30 -7.69 -10.75 0.02
N PHE A 31 -6.64 -10.57 0.84
CA PHE A 31 -5.27 -10.95 0.48
C PHE A 31 -5.02 -12.47 0.57
N LEU A 32 -5.91 -13.22 1.19
CA LEU A 32 -5.95 -14.69 1.11
C LEU A 32 -6.70 -15.21 -0.12
N GLY A 33 -7.30 -14.31 -0.92
CA GLY A 33 -8.10 -14.70 -2.09
C GLY A 33 -9.50 -15.27 -1.76
N VAL A 34 -9.90 -15.27 -0.48
CA VAL A 34 -11.18 -15.83 0.00
C VAL A 34 -12.35 -14.90 -0.29
N VAL A 35 -12.17 -13.59 -0.08
CA VAL A 35 -13.21 -12.57 -0.22
C VAL A 35 -12.78 -11.51 -1.23
N ASN A 36 -13.71 -10.96 -1.98
CA ASN A 36 -13.44 -9.82 -2.85
C ASN A 36 -13.38 -8.52 -2.03
N ALA A 37 -12.18 -8.11 -1.65
CA ALA A 37 -11.94 -6.87 -0.90
C ALA A 37 -11.80 -5.62 -1.78
N SER A 38 -12.04 -5.69 -3.10
CA SER A 38 -11.83 -4.57 -4.03
C SER A 38 -12.66 -3.34 -3.68
N ALA A 39 -13.91 -3.53 -3.26
CA ALA A 39 -14.79 -2.42 -2.86
C ALA A 39 -14.17 -1.62 -1.72
N LEU A 40 -13.71 -2.28 -0.65
CA LEU A 40 -13.07 -1.64 0.49
C LEU A 40 -11.69 -1.05 0.12
N ALA A 41 -10.94 -1.72 -0.75
CA ALA A 41 -9.64 -1.27 -1.23
C ALA A 41 -9.73 0.03 -2.05
N ARG A 42 -10.81 0.23 -2.81
CA ARG A 42 -11.08 1.48 -3.56
C ARG A 42 -11.34 2.69 -2.66
N TRP A 43 -11.64 2.48 -1.38
CA TRP A 43 -11.78 3.52 -0.37
C TRP A 43 -10.46 3.82 0.36
N GLN A 44 -9.35 3.20 0.00
CA GLN A 44 -8.05 3.59 0.52
C GLN A 44 -7.58 4.87 -0.17
N LEU A 45 -7.07 5.84 0.60
CA LEU A 45 -6.86 7.22 0.12
C LEU A 45 -5.94 7.30 -1.10
N LEU A 46 -4.76 6.68 -1.08
CA LEU A 46 -3.83 6.75 -2.21
C LEU A 46 -4.31 5.94 -3.43
N PRO A 47 -4.79 4.70 -3.31
CA PRO A 47 -5.44 4.02 -4.41
C PRO A 47 -6.61 4.79 -5.01
N ALA A 48 -7.48 5.40 -4.18
CA ALA A 48 -8.60 6.21 -4.64
C ALA A 48 -8.14 7.46 -5.42
N LEU A 49 -7.09 8.13 -4.93
CA LEU A 49 -6.50 9.29 -5.58
C LEU A 49 -5.93 8.92 -6.96
N LEU A 50 -5.15 7.84 -7.05
CA LEU A 50 -4.54 7.37 -8.29
C LEU A 50 -5.57 6.84 -9.30
N ALA A 51 -6.65 6.23 -8.81
CA ALA A 51 -7.77 5.79 -9.65
C ALA A 51 -8.63 6.96 -10.17
N GLY A 52 -8.43 8.18 -9.67
CA GLY A 52 -9.31 9.32 -9.97
C GLY A 52 -10.71 9.18 -9.36
N ASN A 53 -10.86 8.40 -8.27
CA ASN A 53 -12.13 8.21 -7.58
C ASN A 53 -12.46 9.44 -6.71
N VAL A 54 -12.96 10.49 -7.37
CA VAL A 54 -13.29 11.79 -6.74
C VAL A 54 -14.29 11.61 -5.60
N LEU A 55 -15.27 10.72 -5.74
CA LEU A 55 -16.27 10.47 -4.69
C LEU A 55 -15.62 9.97 -3.40
N ALA A 56 -14.78 8.93 -3.48
CA ALA A 56 -14.11 8.38 -2.31
C ALA A 56 -13.18 9.40 -1.65
N VAL A 57 -12.39 10.13 -2.43
CA VAL A 57 -11.49 11.17 -1.93
C VAL A 57 -12.28 12.29 -1.24
N THR A 58 -13.35 12.79 -1.86
CA THR A 58 -14.19 13.85 -1.29
C THR A 58 -14.84 13.40 0.01
N VAL A 59 -15.42 12.21 0.06
CA VAL A 59 -16.03 11.67 1.29
C VAL A 59 -14.99 11.52 2.39
N LEU A 60 -13.79 11.00 2.11
CA LEU A 60 -12.73 10.88 3.10
C LEU A 60 -12.23 12.24 3.62
N VAL A 61 -12.12 13.24 2.75
CA VAL A 61 -11.75 14.60 3.14
C VAL A 61 -12.86 15.22 4.00
N LEU A 62 -14.13 15.10 3.61
CA LEU A 62 -15.27 15.61 4.39
C LEU A 62 -15.37 14.92 5.75
N LEU A 63 -15.24 13.61 5.81
CA LEU A 63 -15.19 12.87 7.09
C LEU A 63 -14.05 13.37 7.98
N THR A 64 -12.88 13.66 7.39
CA THR A 64 -11.74 14.18 8.13
C THR A 64 -11.97 15.62 8.60
N LEU A 65 -12.64 16.45 7.81
CA LEU A 65 -13.05 17.81 8.21
C LEU A 65 -14.14 17.81 9.29
N CYS A 66 -15.03 16.82 9.27
CA CYS A 66 -16.08 16.74 10.29
C CYS A 66 -15.55 16.14 11.61
N PHE A 67 -14.86 15.02 11.54
CA PHE A 67 -14.57 14.16 12.69
C PHE A 67 -13.08 13.97 12.97
N GLY A 68 -12.17 14.59 12.21
CA GLY A 68 -10.74 14.33 12.34
C GLY A 68 -10.27 13.04 11.63
N ARG A 69 -9.17 12.44 12.11
CA ARG A 69 -8.47 11.34 11.42
C ARG A 69 -9.08 9.95 11.70
N VAL A 70 -10.40 9.83 11.65
CA VAL A 70 -11.14 8.58 11.87
C VAL A 70 -10.70 7.49 10.88
N TYR A 71 -10.40 7.85 9.63
CA TYR A 71 -9.83 6.95 8.62
C TYR A 71 -8.65 6.13 9.18
N CYS A 72 -7.70 6.78 9.85
CA CYS A 72 -6.50 6.13 10.39
C CYS A 72 -6.79 5.14 11.52
N SER A 73 -7.95 5.25 12.17
CA SER A 73 -8.33 4.41 13.30
C SER A 73 -9.31 3.30 12.96
N VAL A 74 -9.94 3.35 11.76
CA VAL A 74 -11.00 2.41 11.37
C VAL A 74 -10.70 1.74 10.03
N LEU A 75 -10.31 2.52 9.00
CA LEU A 75 -10.17 2.03 7.62
C LEU A 75 -8.74 1.62 7.25
N CYS A 76 -7.73 2.18 7.91
CA CYS A 76 -6.33 1.91 7.58
C CYS A 76 -5.85 0.59 8.22
N PRO A 77 -5.57 -0.48 7.44
CA PRO A 77 -5.20 -1.78 8.00
C PRO A 77 -3.86 -1.75 8.74
N LEU A 78 -2.88 -0.97 8.28
CA LEU A 78 -1.59 -0.84 8.96
C LEU A 78 -1.74 -0.09 10.30
N GLY A 79 -2.65 0.87 10.38
CA GLY A 79 -2.98 1.56 11.63
C GLY A 79 -3.60 0.62 12.66
N LEU A 80 -4.50 -0.25 12.22
CA LEU A 80 -5.11 -1.29 13.07
C LEU A 80 -4.07 -2.32 13.54
N TRP A 81 -3.13 -2.72 12.66
CA TRP A 81 -2.02 -3.59 13.05
C TRP A 81 -1.16 -2.97 14.15
N GLN A 82 -0.83 -1.67 14.05
CA GLN A 82 -0.08 -0.96 15.10
C GLN A 82 -0.85 -0.89 16.42
N ASP A 83 -2.19 -0.71 16.39
CA ASP A 83 -3.02 -0.76 17.59
C ASP A 83 -2.98 -2.16 18.24
N PHE A 84 -3.06 -3.21 17.43
CA PHE A 84 -2.97 -4.59 17.90
C PHE A 84 -1.64 -4.89 18.59
N VAL A 85 -0.52 -4.58 17.93
CA VAL A 85 0.82 -4.76 18.51
C VAL A 85 1.00 -3.92 19.78
N SER A 86 0.47 -2.70 19.78
CA SER A 86 0.48 -1.82 20.94
C SER A 86 -0.30 -2.40 22.12
N TYR A 87 -1.46 -2.99 21.86
CA TYR A 87 -2.28 -3.65 22.86
C TYR A 87 -1.57 -4.88 23.47
N LEU A 88 -0.92 -5.71 22.65
CA LEU A 88 -0.12 -6.84 23.13
C LEU A 88 1.05 -6.38 24.03
N ALA A 89 1.73 -5.31 23.64
CA ALA A 89 2.82 -4.73 24.40
C ALA A 89 2.33 -4.18 25.77
N GLU A 90 1.11 -3.64 25.82
CA GLU A 90 0.49 -3.15 27.06
C GLU A 90 0.16 -4.30 27.99
N ARG A 91 -0.46 -5.37 27.51
CA ARG A 91 -0.76 -6.57 28.30
C ARG A 91 0.47 -7.19 28.94
N ARG A 92 1.57 -7.35 28.16
CA ARG A 92 2.81 -7.95 28.65
C ARG A 92 3.48 -7.14 29.76
N LYS A 93 3.28 -5.81 29.79
CA LYS A 93 3.81 -4.89 30.83
C LYS A 93 2.85 -4.67 32.00
N GLY A 94 1.87 -5.55 32.21
CA GLY A 94 0.91 -5.44 33.31
C GLY A 94 0.05 -4.17 33.26
N GLY A 95 -0.34 -3.73 32.04
CA GLY A 95 -1.17 -2.54 31.84
C GLY A 95 -0.47 -1.20 32.09
N ARG A 96 0.85 -1.21 32.33
CA ARG A 96 1.63 0.00 32.68
C ARG A 96 2.36 0.64 31.48
N ARG A 97 1.72 0.71 30.31
CA ARG A 97 2.33 1.41 29.21
C ARG A 97 2.22 2.92 29.43
N ARG A 98 3.34 3.62 29.31
CA ARG A 98 3.41 5.07 29.48
C ARG A 98 3.92 5.69 28.19
N TYR A 99 3.03 6.28 27.42
CA TYR A 99 3.40 7.18 26.35
C TYR A 99 3.75 8.53 26.97
N ALA A 100 4.64 9.27 26.30
CA ALA A 100 4.94 10.65 26.61
C ALA A 100 4.53 11.53 25.43
N TYR A 101 4.15 12.77 25.72
CA TYR A 101 3.98 13.77 24.68
C TYR A 101 5.27 13.90 23.86
N ARG A 102 5.15 13.97 22.56
CA ARG A 102 6.24 14.25 21.64
C ARG A 102 5.90 15.47 20.81
N GLN A 103 6.86 16.34 20.63
CA GLN A 103 6.70 17.47 19.74
C GLN A 103 6.61 17.00 18.27
N GLU A 104 5.83 17.69 17.46
CA GLU A 104 5.67 17.37 16.04
C GLU A 104 7.00 17.51 15.29
N SER A 105 7.43 16.46 14.60
CA SER A 105 8.56 16.50 13.66
C SER A 105 8.12 16.99 12.28
N TRP A 106 7.71 18.27 12.19
CA TRP A 106 7.13 18.84 10.98
C TRP A 106 8.03 18.71 9.75
N LYS A 107 9.36 18.87 9.90
CA LYS A 107 10.33 18.73 8.81
C LYS A 107 10.27 17.35 8.16
N LEU A 108 10.23 16.30 8.99
CA LEU A 108 10.15 14.92 8.52
C LEU A 108 8.81 14.63 7.84
N ARG A 109 7.68 15.04 8.46
CA ARG A 109 6.33 14.82 7.92
C ARG A 109 6.13 15.47 6.56
N TYR A 110 6.46 16.76 6.45
CA TYR A 110 6.30 17.48 5.19
C TYR A 110 7.38 17.13 4.17
N GLY A 111 8.58 16.72 4.60
CA GLY A 111 9.61 16.18 3.74
C GLY A 111 9.17 14.89 3.04
N VAL A 112 8.60 13.94 3.79
CA VAL A 112 8.03 12.70 3.19
C VAL A 112 6.87 13.03 2.24
N LEU A 113 5.99 13.98 2.59
CA LEU A 113 4.91 14.38 1.72
C LEU A 113 5.43 15.05 0.44
N ALA A 114 6.48 15.86 0.53
CA ALA A 114 7.12 16.49 -0.63
C ALA A 114 7.75 15.43 -1.56
N VAL A 115 8.41 14.41 -0.99
CA VAL A 115 8.95 13.27 -1.76
C VAL A 115 7.83 12.48 -2.45
N LEU A 116 6.71 12.26 -1.77
CA LEU A 116 5.54 11.63 -2.40
C LEU A 116 5.01 12.48 -3.57
N ALA A 117 4.80 13.77 -3.34
CA ALA A 117 4.27 14.67 -4.37
C ALA A 117 5.21 14.77 -5.57
N SER A 118 6.52 14.92 -5.35
CA SER A 118 7.52 14.98 -6.41
C SER A 118 7.61 13.66 -7.19
N GLY A 119 7.53 12.51 -6.51
CA GLY A 119 7.50 11.20 -7.15
C GLY A 119 6.27 10.97 -8.01
N LEU A 120 5.09 11.38 -7.52
CA LEU A 120 3.84 11.29 -8.30
C LEU A 120 3.87 12.20 -9.53
N LEU A 121 4.36 13.45 -9.39
CA LEU A 121 4.46 14.41 -10.49
C LEU A 121 5.56 14.03 -11.49
N GLY A 122 6.62 13.39 -11.03
CA GLY A 122 7.76 12.93 -11.85
C GLY A 122 7.56 11.58 -12.53
N GLY A 123 6.41 10.90 -12.35
CA GLY A 123 6.16 9.57 -12.91
C GLY A 123 6.93 8.43 -12.22
N ALA A 124 7.63 8.70 -11.11
CA ALA A 124 8.35 7.72 -10.31
C ALA A 124 7.55 7.35 -9.04
N ALA A 125 6.29 7.03 -9.20
CA ALA A 125 5.35 6.82 -8.10
C ALA A 125 5.74 5.64 -7.19
N ALA A 126 6.40 4.61 -7.71
CA ALA A 126 6.68 3.39 -6.96
C ALA A 126 7.52 3.63 -5.69
N ILE A 127 8.55 4.49 -5.74
CA ILE A 127 9.45 4.75 -4.61
C ILE A 127 8.70 5.39 -3.42
N PRO A 128 7.99 6.54 -3.59
CA PRO A 128 7.26 7.13 -2.49
C PRO A 128 6.08 6.27 -2.01
N LEU A 129 5.50 5.43 -2.87
CA LEU A 129 4.44 4.48 -2.50
C LEU A 129 4.95 3.30 -1.65
N LEU A 130 6.28 3.12 -1.52
CA LEU A 130 6.84 2.20 -0.52
C LEU A 130 6.44 2.57 0.92
N LEU A 131 6.09 3.84 1.16
CA LEU A 131 5.61 4.33 2.46
C LEU A 131 4.07 4.38 2.57
N ASP A 132 3.33 3.92 1.58
CA ASP A 132 1.87 3.86 1.67
C ASP A 132 1.43 2.77 2.65
N PRO A 133 0.60 3.09 3.65
CA PRO A 133 0.21 2.13 4.68
C PRO A 133 -0.61 0.95 4.15
N TYR A 134 -1.46 1.17 3.14
CA TYR A 134 -2.22 0.10 2.52
C TYR A 134 -1.30 -0.85 1.72
N THR A 135 -0.38 -0.29 0.96
CA THR A 135 0.61 -1.06 0.17
C THR A 135 1.54 -1.89 1.05
N ILE A 136 2.04 -1.31 2.15
CA ILE A 136 2.87 -2.05 3.13
C ILE A 136 2.08 -3.22 3.71
N PHE A 137 0.84 -2.98 4.15
CA PHE A 137 0.01 -4.05 4.70
C PHE A 137 -0.27 -5.14 3.66
N GLY A 138 -0.57 -4.78 2.42
CA GLY A 138 -0.80 -5.71 1.32
C GLY A 138 0.40 -6.61 1.04
N ARG A 139 1.62 -6.04 1.05
CA ARG A 139 2.86 -6.81 0.90
C ARG A 139 3.08 -7.79 2.05
N ILE A 140 2.88 -7.35 3.29
CA ILE A 140 2.96 -8.23 4.47
C ILE A 140 1.93 -9.35 4.36
N ALA A 141 0.69 -9.03 4.05
CA ALA A 141 -0.39 -10.00 3.94
C ALA A 141 -0.12 -11.04 2.83
N THR A 142 0.28 -10.59 1.63
CA THR A 142 0.51 -11.47 0.47
C THR A 142 1.74 -12.35 0.64
N HIS A 143 2.86 -11.80 1.17
CA HIS A 143 4.13 -12.54 1.17
C HIS A 143 4.43 -13.29 2.47
N LEU A 144 3.77 -12.94 3.58
CA LEU A 144 3.98 -13.59 4.87
C LEU A 144 2.74 -14.27 5.41
N PHE A 145 1.60 -13.55 5.51
CA PHE A 145 0.41 -14.12 6.14
C PHE A 145 -0.28 -15.14 5.24
N ALA A 146 -0.45 -14.85 3.94
CA ALA A 146 -1.12 -15.77 3.04
C ALA A 146 -0.37 -17.10 2.91
N PRO A 147 0.95 -17.17 2.62
CA PRO A 147 1.68 -18.43 2.58
C PRO A 147 1.66 -19.19 3.91
N ALA A 148 1.78 -18.48 5.05
CA ALA A 148 1.73 -19.11 6.37
C ALA A 148 0.37 -19.73 6.68
N ILE A 149 -0.72 -19.02 6.37
CA ILE A 149 -2.10 -19.49 6.60
C ILE A 149 -2.42 -20.65 5.65
N HIS A 150 -2.08 -20.56 4.36
CA HIS A 150 -2.31 -21.64 3.40
C HIS A 150 -1.49 -22.89 3.75
N SER A 151 -0.22 -22.72 4.16
CA SER A 151 0.59 -23.86 4.65
C SER A 151 -0.02 -24.48 5.88
N GLY A 152 -0.48 -23.68 6.84
CA GLY A 152 -1.17 -24.18 8.04
C GLY A 152 -2.47 -24.91 7.72
N ALA A 153 -3.29 -24.38 6.82
CA ALA A 153 -4.51 -25.03 6.34
C ALA A 153 -4.22 -26.36 5.65
N ASN A 154 -3.20 -26.40 4.77
CA ASN A 154 -2.78 -27.63 4.11
C ASN A 154 -2.25 -28.69 5.10
N GLN A 155 -1.57 -28.27 6.18
CA GLN A 155 -1.15 -29.20 7.25
C GLN A 155 -2.36 -29.77 8.00
N LEU A 156 -3.37 -28.95 8.29
CA LEU A 156 -4.62 -29.41 8.91
C LEU A 156 -5.35 -30.42 8.03
N ILE A 157 -5.42 -30.19 6.72
CA ILE A 157 -6.00 -31.13 5.74
C ILE A 157 -5.23 -32.47 5.76
N ARG A 158 -3.90 -32.42 5.74
CA ARG A 158 -3.07 -33.64 5.83
C ARG A 158 -3.31 -34.40 7.11
N TRP A 159 -3.41 -33.69 8.24
CA TRP A 159 -3.73 -34.28 9.53
C TRP A 159 -5.12 -34.92 9.54
N GLN A 160 -6.13 -34.22 9.00
CA GLN A 160 -7.50 -34.73 8.87
C GLN A 160 -7.54 -36.04 8.06
N ILE A 161 -6.85 -36.08 6.91
CA ILE A 161 -6.78 -37.29 6.06
C ILE A 161 -6.05 -38.42 6.78
N ALA A 162 -4.96 -38.12 7.50
CA ALA A 162 -4.13 -39.14 8.17
C ALA A 162 -4.83 -39.80 9.37
N TYR A 163 -5.73 -39.07 10.04
CA TYR A 163 -6.41 -39.53 11.28
C TYR A 163 -7.92 -39.75 11.12
N ASP A 164 -8.42 -39.79 9.87
CA ASP A 164 -9.85 -39.93 9.55
C ASP A 164 -10.76 -38.97 10.34
N GLY A 165 -10.26 -37.72 10.50
CA GLY A 165 -10.91 -36.67 11.26
C GLY A 165 -12.13 -36.07 10.55
N PRO A 166 -12.95 -35.27 11.23
CA PRO A 166 -14.13 -34.62 10.64
C PRO A 166 -13.75 -33.73 9.48
N ASP A 167 -14.56 -33.72 8.40
CA ASP A 167 -14.35 -32.85 7.26
C ASP A 167 -14.51 -31.38 7.66
N LEU A 168 -13.41 -30.62 7.63
CA LEU A 168 -13.39 -29.20 7.97
C LEU A 168 -13.81 -28.31 6.78
N GLY A 169 -14.15 -28.90 5.63
CA GLY A 169 -14.52 -28.17 4.41
C GLY A 169 -13.37 -27.29 3.86
N LEU A 170 -12.12 -27.59 4.21
CA LEU A 170 -10.95 -26.87 3.73
C LEU A 170 -10.50 -27.44 2.38
N ALA A 171 -10.36 -26.57 1.39
CA ALA A 171 -9.79 -26.95 0.10
C ALA A 171 -8.24 -26.80 0.14
N HIS A 172 -7.54 -27.76 -0.45
CA HIS A 172 -6.10 -27.66 -0.65
C HIS A 172 -5.79 -26.45 -1.54
N THR A 173 -4.87 -25.60 -1.10
CA THR A 173 -4.44 -24.42 -1.85
C THR A 173 -2.96 -24.49 -2.15
N ASP A 174 -2.60 -24.28 -3.41
CA ASP A 174 -1.20 -24.21 -3.79
C ASP A 174 -0.53 -22.99 -3.14
N VAL A 175 0.51 -23.24 -2.36
CA VAL A 175 1.28 -22.19 -1.72
C VAL A 175 2.20 -21.57 -2.77
N VAL A 176 1.84 -20.40 -3.24
CA VAL A 176 2.64 -19.66 -4.20
C VAL A 176 3.94 -19.21 -3.54
N THR A 177 5.08 -19.71 -4.04
CA THR A 177 6.40 -19.27 -3.59
C THR A 177 6.78 -17.98 -4.29
N PHE A 178 7.05 -16.93 -3.50
CA PHE A 178 7.48 -15.64 -4.03
C PHE A 178 9.01 -15.52 -4.03
N GLY A 179 9.54 -14.63 -4.86
CA GLY A 179 10.97 -14.33 -4.84
C GLY A 179 11.45 -13.88 -3.46
N THR A 180 12.65 -14.31 -3.06
CA THR A 180 13.25 -14.06 -1.74
C THR A 180 13.27 -12.56 -1.38
N THR A 181 13.50 -11.68 -2.35
CA THR A 181 13.52 -10.22 -2.15
C THR A 181 12.18 -9.67 -1.66
N ALA A 182 11.05 -10.12 -2.23
CA ALA A 182 9.72 -9.67 -1.82
C ALA A 182 9.39 -10.11 -0.39
N VAL A 183 9.75 -11.35 -0.04
CA VAL A 183 9.58 -11.91 1.31
C VAL A 183 10.44 -11.15 2.33
N LEU A 184 11.71 -10.91 2.03
CA LEU A 184 12.64 -10.19 2.92
C LEU A 184 12.17 -8.76 3.17
N VAL A 185 11.70 -8.06 2.14
CA VAL A 185 11.18 -6.69 2.28
C VAL A 185 9.89 -6.68 3.10
N ALA A 186 8.97 -7.61 2.87
CA ALA A 186 7.76 -7.74 3.66
C ALA A 186 8.06 -8.06 5.13
N ALA A 187 9.03 -8.94 5.39
CA ALA A 187 9.51 -9.26 6.74
C ALA A 187 10.15 -8.04 7.42
N ALA A 188 10.97 -7.29 6.70
CA ALA A 188 11.55 -6.05 7.22
C ALA A 188 10.48 -5.04 7.61
N TYR A 189 9.45 -4.81 6.76
CA TYR A 189 8.32 -3.95 7.12
C TYR A 189 7.60 -4.45 8.37
N LEU A 190 7.27 -5.75 8.43
CA LEU A 190 6.56 -6.33 9.57
C LEU A 190 7.35 -6.13 10.87
N ILE A 191 8.66 -6.44 10.86
CA ILE A 191 9.53 -6.33 12.02
C ILE A 191 9.69 -4.87 12.44
N VAL A 192 10.08 -3.99 11.53
CA VAL A 192 10.34 -2.58 11.85
C VAL A 192 9.08 -1.89 12.37
N ILE A 193 7.94 -2.04 11.68
CA ILE A 193 6.69 -1.39 12.10
C ILE A 193 6.19 -1.98 13.42
N SER A 194 6.31 -3.30 13.63
CA SER A 194 5.91 -3.93 14.88
C SER A 194 6.81 -3.52 16.04
N LEU A 195 8.13 -3.43 15.86
CA LEU A 195 9.06 -2.93 16.88
C LEU A 195 8.79 -1.46 17.24
N VAL A 196 8.56 -0.62 16.23
CA VAL A 196 8.19 0.78 16.43
C VAL A 196 6.86 0.90 17.15
N ALA A 197 5.86 0.11 16.77
CA ALA A 197 4.55 0.08 17.43
C ALA A 197 4.64 -0.46 18.86
N TRP A 198 5.46 -1.49 19.08
CA TRP A 198 5.73 -2.06 20.39
C TRP A 198 6.34 -1.05 21.37
N ARG A 199 7.26 -0.20 20.88
CA ARG A 199 7.99 0.76 21.71
C ARG A 199 7.33 2.13 21.82
N TYR A 200 6.75 2.62 20.73
CA TYR A 200 6.33 4.02 20.57
C TYR A 200 4.88 4.22 20.14
N GLY A 201 4.10 3.15 20.01
CA GLY A 201 2.73 3.23 19.52
C GLY A 201 2.65 3.58 18.03
N ARG A 202 1.87 4.58 17.67
CA ARG A 202 1.62 4.96 16.28
C ARG A 202 2.66 5.93 15.70
N LEU A 203 3.92 5.80 16.09
CA LEU A 203 4.99 6.71 15.61
C LEU A 203 5.13 6.70 14.08
N TYR A 204 5.01 5.54 13.43
CA TYR A 204 5.04 5.47 11.97
C TYR A 204 3.97 6.35 11.33
N CYS A 205 2.71 6.25 11.78
CA CYS A 205 1.59 7.06 11.28
C CYS A 205 1.75 8.56 11.56
N GLN A 206 2.56 8.93 12.56
CA GLN A 206 2.78 10.31 12.99
C GLN A 206 3.94 10.99 12.26
N ALA A 207 4.98 10.23 11.88
CA ALA A 207 6.22 10.78 11.36
C ALA A 207 6.49 10.46 9.89
N PHE A 208 6.21 9.22 9.46
CA PHE A 208 6.61 8.69 8.16
C PHE A 208 5.46 8.48 7.18
N CYS A 209 4.22 8.33 7.66
CA CYS A 209 3.08 8.01 6.80
C CYS A 209 2.61 9.23 6.00
N PRO A 210 2.68 9.21 4.65
CA PRO A 210 2.22 10.33 3.83
C PRO A 210 0.71 10.57 3.94
N VAL A 211 -0.09 9.49 3.97
CA VAL A 211 -1.54 9.56 4.19
C VAL A 211 -1.85 10.20 5.54
N GLY A 212 -1.10 9.79 6.59
CA GLY A 212 -1.23 10.37 7.92
C GLY A 212 -0.90 11.85 7.97
N THR A 213 0.07 12.31 7.19
CA THR A 213 0.41 13.73 7.09
C THR A 213 -0.65 14.50 6.33
N LEU A 214 -1.09 14.00 5.18
CA LEU A 214 -2.12 14.64 4.36
C LEU A 214 -3.44 14.82 5.12
N LEU A 215 -3.97 13.74 5.71
CA LEU A 215 -5.19 13.82 6.53
C LEU A 215 -4.99 14.65 7.81
N GLY A 216 -3.75 14.68 8.34
CA GLY A 216 -3.40 15.49 9.50
C GLY A 216 -3.48 16.99 9.23
N THR A 217 -3.10 17.46 8.04
CA THR A 217 -3.25 18.86 7.66
C THR A 217 -4.71 19.27 7.60
N VAL A 218 -5.56 18.41 7.05
CA VAL A 218 -7.02 18.62 6.99
C VAL A 218 -7.64 18.60 8.40
N SER A 219 -7.26 17.63 9.23
CA SER A 219 -7.77 17.41 10.58
C SER A 219 -7.48 18.57 11.55
N ARG A 220 -6.47 19.41 11.28
CA ARG A 220 -6.24 20.66 12.05
C ARG A 220 -7.46 21.60 12.01
N HIS A 221 -8.24 21.53 10.95
CA HIS A 221 -9.44 22.36 10.73
C HIS A 221 -10.73 21.59 10.97
N ALA A 222 -10.66 20.41 11.60
CA ALA A 222 -11.84 19.60 11.86
C ALA A 222 -12.83 20.33 12.77
N VAL A 223 -14.11 20.19 12.44
CA VAL A 223 -15.21 20.85 13.18
C VAL A 223 -15.37 20.27 14.58
N LEU A 224 -15.21 18.95 14.69
CA LEU A 224 -15.28 18.22 15.96
C LEU A 224 -13.87 17.76 16.34
N GLN A 225 -13.41 18.19 17.51
CA GLN A 225 -12.09 17.87 18.02
C GLN A 225 -12.17 17.50 19.50
N LEU A 226 -11.19 16.75 19.97
CA LEU A 226 -10.98 16.50 21.40
C LEU A 226 -10.35 17.76 22.03
N HIS A 227 -10.92 18.24 23.12
CA HIS A 227 -10.42 19.37 23.89
C HIS A 227 -10.52 19.13 25.39
N PHE A 228 -9.72 19.88 26.15
CA PHE A 228 -9.79 19.87 27.60
C PHE A 228 -10.97 20.72 28.09
N GLY A 229 -11.73 20.19 29.02
CA GLY A 229 -12.72 20.95 29.79
C GLY A 229 -12.12 21.54 31.06
N THR A 230 -12.90 22.36 31.75
CA THR A 230 -12.51 23.11 32.97
C THR A 230 -12.17 22.20 34.16
N ASP A 231 -12.73 20.98 34.21
CA ASP A 231 -12.54 20.04 35.34
C ASP A 231 -11.21 19.26 35.28
N CYS A 232 -10.28 19.66 34.42
CA CYS A 232 -8.99 18.96 34.27
C CYS A 232 -8.07 19.22 35.48
N ILE A 233 -7.65 18.11 36.13
CA ILE A 233 -6.72 18.15 37.28
C ILE A 233 -5.27 17.88 36.89
N SER A 234 -4.93 17.93 35.63
CA SER A 234 -3.57 17.74 35.07
C SER A 234 -2.87 16.43 35.50
N CYS A 235 -3.62 15.36 35.80
CA CYS A 235 -3.07 14.07 36.30
C CYS A 235 -2.23 13.29 35.26
N GLY A 236 -2.27 13.67 33.99
CA GLY A 236 -1.46 13.08 32.91
C GLY A 236 -1.88 11.69 32.43
N LEU A 237 -2.95 11.07 32.96
CA LEU A 237 -3.38 9.73 32.55
C LEU A 237 -3.75 9.65 31.07
N CYS A 238 -4.39 10.69 30.53
CA CYS A 238 -4.75 10.80 29.12
C CYS A 238 -3.51 10.79 28.21
N ALA A 239 -2.43 11.53 28.57
CA ALA A 239 -1.20 11.53 27.81
C ALA A 239 -0.47 10.19 27.88
N LYS A 240 -0.42 9.56 29.06
CA LYS A 240 0.22 8.25 29.26
C LYS A 240 -0.48 7.12 28.50
N SER A 241 -1.77 7.25 28.19
CA SER A 241 -2.55 6.27 27.43
C SER A 241 -2.72 6.61 25.94
N CYS A 242 -2.17 7.75 25.48
CA CYS A 242 -2.32 8.20 24.09
C CYS A 242 -1.34 7.52 23.14
N PRO A 243 -1.75 6.57 22.26
CA PRO A 243 -0.85 5.89 21.33
C PRO A 243 -0.25 6.82 20.28
N SER A 244 -0.89 7.98 20.05
CA SER A 244 -0.43 9.01 19.12
C SER A 244 0.51 10.03 19.75
N SER A 245 0.74 10.00 21.08
CA SER A 245 1.62 10.94 21.80
C SER A 245 1.34 12.43 21.48
N CYS A 246 0.05 12.77 21.27
CA CYS A 246 -0.39 14.09 20.79
C CYS A 246 -0.99 14.99 21.89
N ILE A 247 -0.99 14.54 23.16
CA ILE A 247 -1.63 15.25 24.28
C ILE A 247 -0.56 15.93 25.14
N ASP A 248 -0.58 17.25 25.14
CA ASP A 248 0.27 18.12 25.98
C ASP A 248 -0.53 18.56 27.21
N VAL A 249 -0.27 17.91 28.34
CA VAL A 249 -1.02 18.15 29.59
C VAL A 249 -0.64 19.48 30.24
N PRO A 250 0.67 19.85 30.33
CA PRO A 250 1.06 21.14 30.89
C PRO A 250 0.40 22.35 30.24
N HIS A 251 0.24 22.30 28.91
CA HIS A 251 -0.36 23.41 28.16
C HIS A 251 -1.84 23.15 27.82
N HIS A 252 -2.48 22.13 28.37
CA HIS A 252 -3.86 21.74 28.07
C HIS A 252 -4.19 21.69 26.57
N ARG A 253 -3.26 21.17 25.75
CA ARG A 253 -3.39 21.14 24.28
C ARG A 253 -3.41 19.72 23.75
N ILE A 254 -4.28 19.49 22.75
CA ILE A 254 -4.32 18.26 21.97
C ILE A 254 -4.02 18.63 20.52
N ASP A 255 -2.98 18.00 19.95
CA ASP A 255 -2.63 18.20 18.55
C ASP A 255 -3.58 17.43 17.64
N ALA A 256 -4.59 18.12 17.11
CA ALA A 256 -5.58 17.57 16.20
C ALA A 256 -4.97 16.99 14.92
N SER A 257 -3.81 17.50 14.47
CA SER A 257 -3.13 16.95 13.28
C SER A 257 -2.60 15.53 13.49
N ARG A 258 -2.44 15.11 14.74
CA ARG A 258 -1.93 13.79 15.13
C ARG A 258 -2.96 12.94 15.86
N CYS A 259 -4.02 13.53 16.37
CA CYS A 259 -5.13 12.80 16.97
C CYS A 259 -5.77 11.87 15.92
N ILE A 260 -6.10 10.66 16.34
CA ILE A 260 -6.74 9.64 15.48
C ILE A 260 -8.15 9.31 15.97
N ASP A 261 -8.66 10.08 16.89
CA ASP A 261 -9.99 9.96 17.50
C ASP A 261 -10.30 8.54 18.03
N CYS A 262 -9.29 7.98 18.72
CA CYS A 262 -9.41 6.62 19.30
C CYS A 262 -10.18 6.59 20.61
N PHE A 263 -10.48 7.73 21.22
CA PHE A 263 -11.22 7.91 22.47
C PHE A 263 -10.65 7.20 23.70
N THR A 264 -9.42 6.69 23.64
CA THR A 264 -8.77 6.04 24.79
C THR A 264 -8.56 7.03 25.93
N CYS A 265 -8.15 8.26 25.64
CA CYS A 265 -7.93 9.32 26.61
C CYS A 265 -9.24 9.70 27.36
N VAL A 266 -10.38 9.71 26.67
CA VAL A 266 -11.69 9.99 27.28
C VAL A 266 -12.09 8.88 28.23
N SER A 267 -11.85 7.61 27.84
CA SER A 267 -12.23 6.45 28.65
C SER A 267 -11.42 6.26 29.93
N VAL A 268 -10.18 6.81 29.97
CA VAL A 268 -9.29 6.71 31.14
C VAL A 268 -9.33 7.95 32.03
N CYS A 269 -10.02 9.02 31.64
CA CYS A 269 -10.09 10.25 32.41
C CYS A 269 -11.02 10.08 33.62
N PRO A 270 -10.51 10.14 34.88
CA PRO A 270 -11.34 9.91 36.06
C PRO A 270 -12.36 11.03 36.31
N LYS A 271 -12.06 12.25 35.87
CA LYS A 271 -12.94 13.41 36.00
C LYS A 271 -13.86 13.64 34.81
N GLY A 272 -13.67 12.88 33.70
CA GLY A 272 -14.42 13.12 32.45
C GLY A 272 -14.17 14.51 31.86
N ALA A 273 -12.98 15.06 32.08
CA ALA A 273 -12.62 16.42 31.69
C ALA A 273 -12.24 16.56 30.20
N LEU A 274 -12.29 15.49 29.42
CA LEU A 274 -12.07 15.53 27.98
C LEU A 274 -13.40 15.44 27.25
N ALA A 275 -13.66 16.41 26.39
CA ALA A 275 -14.87 16.47 25.56
C ALA A 275 -14.51 16.40 24.07
N PHE A 276 -15.40 15.77 23.29
CA PHE A 276 -15.34 15.77 21.83
C PHE A 276 -16.46 16.65 21.30
N GLY A 277 -16.11 17.70 20.60
CA GLY A 277 -17.06 18.70 20.14
C GLY A 277 -16.39 19.88 19.47
N ARG A 278 -17.15 20.94 19.21
CA ARG A 278 -16.60 22.21 18.75
C ARG A 278 -15.81 22.86 19.88
N PRO A 279 -14.53 23.24 19.68
CA PRO A 279 -13.79 23.97 20.70
C PRO A 279 -14.45 25.31 20.95
N SER A 280 -14.75 25.64 22.22
CA SER A 280 -15.31 26.94 22.60
C SER A 280 -14.26 28.04 22.41
N LYS A 281 -14.70 29.29 22.17
CA LYS A 281 -13.78 30.43 22.04
C LYS A 281 -12.89 30.64 23.27
N GLU A 282 -13.39 30.33 24.47
CA GLU A 282 -12.62 30.39 25.72
C GLU A 282 -11.44 29.39 25.74
N THR A 283 -11.60 28.20 25.18
CA THR A 283 -10.54 27.22 25.08
C THR A 283 -9.43 27.63 24.09
N ILE A 284 -9.78 28.45 23.09
CA ILE A 284 -8.81 28.98 22.10
C ILE A 284 -7.98 30.11 22.71
N THR A 285 -8.54 30.95 23.58
CA THR A 285 -7.84 32.07 24.22
C THR A 285 -6.77 31.59 25.19
N THR A 286 -7.03 30.54 25.98
CA THR A 286 -6.03 29.93 26.87
C THR A 286 -4.91 29.22 26.11
N SER A 287 -5.16 28.77 24.88
CA SER A 287 -4.11 28.16 24.03
C SER A 287 -3.18 29.18 23.36
N ASN A 288 -3.60 30.43 23.19
CA ASN A 288 -2.80 31.51 22.60
C ASN A 288 -2.14 32.42 23.65
N ALA A 289 -2.61 32.41 24.90
CA ALA A 289 -2.06 33.25 25.98
C ALA A 289 -0.77 32.68 26.62
N GLY A 290 -0.29 31.50 26.20
CA GLY A 290 0.89 30.85 26.76
C GLY A 290 2.25 31.36 26.26
N SER A 291 2.31 32.46 25.49
CA SER A 291 3.58 33.03 25.02
C SER A 291 4.01 34.33 25.72
N THR A 292 3.21 34.86 26.64
CA THR A 292 3.60 36.03 27.43
C THR A 292 2.87 36.03 28.78
N GLN A 293 3.35 35.25 29.73
CA GLN A 293 3.11 35.52 31.14
C GLN A 293 4.36 35.25 31.95
N ASN A 294 4.87 36.36 32.48
CA ASN A 294 5.96 36.49 33.43
C ASN A 294 5.83 35.49 34.58
N LEU A 295 6.88 34.69 34.82
CA LEU A 295 7.13 34.09 36.11
C LEU A 295 7.50 35.22 37.11
N PRO A 296 7.00 35.18 38.36
CA PRO A 296 7.50 36.08 39.39
C PRO A 296 8.94 35.76 39.73
N ASN A 297 9.71 36.83 39.89
CA ASN A 297 11.11 36.86 40.28
C ASN A 297 11.45 35.86 41.41
N ALA A 298 12.38 34.97 41.14
CA ALA A 298 13.23 34.42 42.18
C ALA A 298 14.67 34.74 41.82
N SER A 299 15.24 35.69 42.62
CA SER A 299 16.64 35.96 42.87
C SER A 299 17.61 36.03 41.67
N ARG A 300 17.79 37.26 41.14
CA ARG A 300 18.99 37.64 40.41
C ARG A 300 20.16 37.75 41.39
N GLN A 301 21.23 37.01 41.16
CA GLN A 301 22.57 37.37 41.65
C GLN A 301 23.18 38.40 40.70
N PRO A 302 23.84 39.44 41.19
CA PRO A 302 24.48 40.46 40.37
C PRO A 302 25.89 40.06 39.97
N GLY A 303 26.21 40.13 38.68
CA GLY A 303 27.56 40.12 38.18
C GLY A 303 27.80 39.23 37.00
N GLU A 304 27.48 39.69 35.80
CA GLU A 304 28.24 39.33 34.61
C GLU A 304 28.11 40.45 33.55
N SER A 305 29.28 40.92 33.14
CA SER A 305 29.56 42.09 32.35
C SER A 305 29.10 41.99 30.90
N ASP A 306 28.55 43.09 30.37
CA ASP A 306 28.27 43.33 28.95
C ASP A 306 29.54 43.14 28.10
N ASN A 307 29.44 42.22 27.13
CA ASN A 307 30.46 42.08 26.08
C ASN A 307 29.85 42.58 24.74
N PRO A 308 30.32 43.68 24.15
CA PRO A 308 29.74 44.33 22.98
C PRO A 308 30.15 43.72 21.63
N ASN A 309 30.63 42.48 21.55
CA ASN A 309 31.05 41.84 20.30
C ASN A 309 30.34 40.51 20.04
N GLN A 310 29.04 40.54 19.68
CA GLN A 310 28.44 39.45 18.94
C GLN A 310 28.10 39.89 17.51
N PRO A 311 28.54 39.17 16.49
CA PRO A 311 28.23 39.50 15.12
C PRO A 311 26.74 39.28 14.82
N ASN A 312 26.16 40.25 14.11
CA ASN A 312 24.76 40.34 13.69
C ASN A 312 24.17 38.99 13.24
N ALA A 313 23.14 38.57 13.92
CA ALA A 313 22.31 37.45 13.50
C ALA A 313 21.67 37.73 12.11
N ALA A 314 21.90 36.82 11.20
CA ALA A 314 21.28 36.85 9.86
C ALA A 314 19.74 36.97 9.97
N PRO A 315 19.08 37.70 9.05
CA PRO A 315 17.65 37.92 9.11
C PRO A 315 16.89 36.59 9.07
N SER A 316 16.10 36.33 10.12
CA SER A 316 15.25 35.16 10.20
C SER A 316 14.12 35.24 9.17
N LEU A 317 14.18 34.41 8.15
CA LEU A 317 13.12 34.24 7.15
C LEU A 317 11.79 33.93 7.84
N THR A 318 10.78 34.71 7.54
CA THR A 318 9.43 34.52 8.08
C THR A 318 8.84 33.19 7.62
N ARG A 319 8.04 32.57 8.47
CA ARG A 319 7.40 31.25 8.23
C ARG A 319 6.68 31.14 6.86
N ARG A 320 6.15 32.26 6.35
CA ARG A 320 5.53 32.36 5.02
C ARG A 320 6.56 32.29 3.88
N GLN A 321 7.72 32.90 4.04
CA GLN A 321 8.80 32.89 3.05
C GLN A 321 9.50 31.53 2.96
N MET A 322 9.59 30.79 4.07
CA MET A 322 10.12 29.43 4.07
C MET A 322 9.18 28.43 3.37
N ILE A 323 7.85 28.58 3.53
CA ILE A 323 6.87 27.69 2.88
C ILE A 323 6.81 27.99 1.38
N ALA A 324 6.83 29.26 0.97
CA ALA A 324 6.85 29.66 -0.43
C ALA A 324 8.18 29.25 -1.12
N GLY A 325 9.33 29.44 -0.44
CA GLY A 325 10.63 29.08 -0.98
C GLY A 325 10.83 27.56 -1.13
N SER A 326 10.35 26.77 -0.17
CA SER A 326 10.44 25.30 -0.27
C SER A 326 9.48 24.72 -1.31
N ALA A 327 8.28 25.28 -1.47
CA ALA A 327 7.34 24.87 -2.51
C ALA A 327 7.87 25.23 -3.92
N LEU A 328 8.44 26.43 -4.10
CA LEU A 328 9.06 26.81 -5.38
C LEU A 328 10.33 26.00 -5.70
N ALA A 329 11.19 25.74 -4.71
CA ALA A 329 12.41 24.94 -4.90
C ALA A 329 12.08 23.48 -5.22
N THR A 330 11.03 22.90 -4.61
CA THR A 330 10.56 21.54 -4.93
C THR A 330 9.89 21.49 -6.30
N LEU A 331 9.13 22.50 -6.70
CA LEU A 331 8.55 22.61 -8.04
C LEU A 331 9.61 22.82 -9.12
N ALA A 332 10.64 23.62 -8.86
CA ALA A 332 11.77 23.82 -9.77
C ALA A 332 12.64 22.56 -9.91
N ALA A 333 12.93 21.87 -8.82
CA ALA A 333 13.65 20.60 -8.83
C ALA A 333 12.83 19.48 -9.50
N ALA A 334 11.51 19.42 -9.26
CA ALA A 334 10.62 18.49 -9.96
C ALA A 334 10.53 18.82 -11.45
N GLY A 335 10.46 20.10 -11.83
CA GLY A 335 10.45 20.54 -13.23
C GLY A 335 11.77 20.25 -13.97
N ALA A 336 12.92 20.37 -13.30
CA ALA A 336 14.22 20.01 -13.86
C ALA A 336 14.40 18.50 -14.02
N LEU A 337 13.93 17.71 -13.02
CA LEU A 337 13.92 16.25 -13.06
C LEU A 337 12.94 15.70 -14.13
N THR A 338 11.79 16.36 -14.36
CA THR A 338 10.81 15.89 -15.36
C THR A 338 11.25 16.18 -16.80
N LYS A 339 12.01 17.27 -17.04
CA LYS A 339 12.57 17.55 -18.39
C LYS A 339 13.77 16.65 -18.72
N GLY A 340 14.56 16.22 -17.73
CA GLY A 340 15.70 15.31 -17.92
C GLY A 340 15.35 13.82 -17.88
N ALA A 341 14.31 13.42 -17.12
CA ALA A 341 13.98 12.02 -16.87
C ALA A 341 12.99 11.38 -17.85
N ARG A 342 12.44 12.14 -18.79
CA ARG A 342 11.58 11.58 -19.85
C ARG A 342 12.33 10.75 -20.90
N GLY A 343 13.64 10.65 -20.81
CA GLY A 343 14.43 10.03 -21.88
C GLY A 343 15.53 9.08 -21.50
N THR A 344 16.03 9.00 -20.26
CA THR A 344 17.20 8.14 -20.02
C THR A 344 17.33 7.67 -18.57
N ALA A 345 17.67 6.42 -18.39
CA ALA A 345 18.36 5.78 -17.25
C ALA A 345 17.57 5.21 -16.07
N LEU A 346 16.27 5.46 -15.87
CA LEU A 346 15.48 4.79 -14.82
C LEU A 346 14.57 3.66 -15.36
N ALA A 347 14.40 3.57 -16.66
CA ALA A 347 13.66 2.52 -17.33
C ALA A 347 14.64 1.60 -18.08
N ALA A 348 14.99 0.45 -17.49
CA ALA A 348 15.44 -0.68 -18.28
C ALA A 348 14.33 -0.98 -19.31
N ALA A 349 14.70 -1.20 -20.57
CA ALA A 349 13.76 -1.37 -21.67
C ALA A 349 12.56 -2.26 -21.30
N PRO A 350 11.35 -1.69 -21.12
CA PRO A 350 10.18 -2.42 -20.63
C PRO A 350 9.61 -3.41 -21.66
N GLU A 351 10.21 -3.50 -22.84
CA GLU A 351 9.76 -4.34 -23.94
C GLU A 351 9.75 -5.83 -23.65
N LYS A 352 10.51 -6.29 -22.64
CA LYS A 352 10.65 -7.72 -22.35
C LYS A 352 9.71 -8.22 -21.26
N VAL A 353 9.13 -7.33 -20.45
CA VAL A 353 8.32 -7.70 -19.29
C VAL A 353 6.85 -7.76 -19.64
N VAL A 354 6.20 -8.90 -19.39
CA VAL A 354 4.77 -9.08 -19.67
C VAL A 354 3.96 -8.52 -18.50
N ARG A 355 3.12 -7.51 -18.77
CA ARG A 355 2.23 -6.89 -17.80
C ARG A 355 0.90 -7.63 -17.70
N PRO A 356 0.18 -7.49 -16.56
CA PRO A 356 -1.16 -8.04 -16.41
C PRO A 356 -2.10 -7.57 -17.53
N PRO A 357 -3.05 -8.42 -17.98
CA PRO A 357 -4.08 -8.03 -18.95
C PRO A 357 -4.91 -6.85 -18.44
N GLY A 358 -5.02 -5.79 -19.24
CA GLY A 358 -5.65 -4.52 -18.87
C GLY A 358 -4.69 -3.43 -18.40
N ALA A 359 -3.40 -3.74 -18.21
CA ALA A 359 -2.34 -2.75 -18.04
C ALA A 359 -1.93 -2.18 -19.40
N LEU A 360 -2.78 -1.35 -19.98
CA LEU A 360 -2.77 -0.99 -21.42
C LEU A 360 -1.45 -0.42 -21.91
N SER A 361 -0.88 0.58 -21.21
CA SER A 361 0.44 1.10 -21.50
C SER A 361 1.35 1.03 -20.28
N TYR A 362 2.67 0.98 -20.48
CA TYR A 362 3.63 0.98 -19.38
C TYR A 362 3.57 2.28 -18.57
N ALA A 363 3.47 3.41 -19.25
CA ALA A 363 3.41 4.72 -18.60
C ALA A 363 2.22 4.82 -17.63
N THR A 364 1.00 4.59 -18.12
CA THR A 364 -0.22 4.64 -17.29
C THR A 364 -0.20 3.61 -16.18
N PHE A 365 0.31 2.41 -16.45
CA PHE A 365 0.42 1.35 -15.45
C PHE A 365 1.40 1.73 -14.34
N SER A 366 2.59 2.23 -14.71
CA SER A 366 3.62 2.60 -13.75
C SER A 366 3.22 3.80 -12.87
N GLU A 367 2.50 4.77 -13.44
CA GLU A 367 1.99 5.94 -12.72
C GLU A 367 0.91 5.60 -11.69
N ARG A 368 0.06 4.60 -11.96
CA ARG A 368 -1.08 4.26 -11.11
C ARG A 368 -0.84 3.07 -10.19
N CYS A 369 0.05 2.14 -10.56
CA CYS A 369 0.25 0.92 -9.79
C CYS A 369 0.98 1.20 -8.48
N THR A 370 0.30 0.97 -7.35
CA THR A 370 0.86 1.13 -6.00
C THR A 370 1.75 -0.04 -5.58
N GLY A 371 1.75 -1.17 -6.30
CA GLY A 371 2.45 -2.39 -5.86
C GLY A 371 1.86 -2.98 -4.58
N CYS A 372 0.55 -2.88 -4.37
CA CYS A 372 -0.13 -3.41 -3.17
C CYS A 372 -0.28 -4.93 -3.17
N HIS A 373 -0.05 -5.59 -4.30
CA HIS A 373 -0.10 -7.04 -4.51
C HIS A 373 -1.47 -7.71 -4.34
N LEU A 374 -2.57 -6.95 -4.31
CA LEU A 374 -3.90 -7.55 -4.24
C LEU A 374 -4.19 -8.43 -5.48
N CYS A 375 -3.78 -7.99 -6.68
CA CYS A 375 -3.87 -8.79 -7.91
C CYS A 375 -2.95 -10.01 -7.88
N VAL A 376 -1.79 -9.91 -7.24
CA VAL A 376 -0.84 -11.04 -7.05
C VAL A 376 -1.48 -12.12 -6.18
N ALA A 377 -2.06 -11.72 -5.03
CA ALA A 377 -2.73 -12.61 -4.11
C ALA A 377 -4.00 -13.27 -4.70
N SER A 378 -4.66 -12.57 -5.62
CA SER A 378 -5.93 -13.04 -6.21
C SER A 378 -5.77 -13.82 -7.51
N CYS A 379 -4.54 -13.99 -8.01
CA CYS A 379 -4.29 -14.71 -9.25
C CYS A 379 -4.46 -16.23 -9.03
N PRO A 380 -5.45 -16.89 -9.64
CA PRO A 380 -5.68 -18.32 -9.41
C PRO A 380 -4.57 -19.19 -9.99
N GLN A 381 -3.86 -18.71 -11.01
CA GLN A 381 -2.73 -19.43 -11.63
C GLN A 381 -1.39 -19.11 -10.94
N GLY A 382 -1.36 -18.21 -9.96
CA GLY A 382 -0.14 -17.84 -9.23
C GLY A 382 0.98 -17.24 -10.08
N ILE A 383 0.70 -16.80 -11.30
CA ILE A 383 1.71 -16.32 -12.27
C ILE A 383 2.05 -14.84 -12.13
N LEU A 384 1.30 -14.08 -11.32
CA LEU A 384 1.63 -12.70 -11.03
C LEU A 384 2.71 -12.64 -9.96
N ARG A 385 3.87 -12.10 -10.34
CA ARG A 385 5.04 -11.96 -9.47
C ARG A 385 5.41 -10.48 -9.31
N PRO A 386 5.88 -10.05 -8.14
CA PRO A 386 6.47 -8.71 -7.99
C PRO A 386 7.72 -8.58 -8.85
N ALA A 387 7.84 -7.48 -9.57
CA ALA A 387 9.07 -7.13 -10.26
C ALA A 387 10.12 -6.63 -9.25
N ASN A 388 11.38 -6.99 -9.42
CA ASN A 388 12.50 -6.42 -8.67
C ASN A 388 13.00 -5.15 -9.37
N LEU A 389 13.72 -5.31 -10.47
CA LEU A 389 14.27 -4.22 -11.27
C LEU A 389 13.89 -4.32 -12.76
N GLU A 390 13.04 -5.28 -13.13
CA GLU A 390 12.67 -5.55 -14.51
C GLU A 390 11.96 -4.37 -15.18
N TYR A 391 11.28 -3.54 -14.39
CA TYR A 391 10.69 -2.26 -14.81
C TYR A 391 11.60 -1.06 -14.49
N GLY A 392 12.86 -1.29 -14.05
CA GLY A 392 13.72 -0.26 -13.48
C GLY A 392 13.29 0.16 -12.06
N LEU A 393 13.96 1.19 -11.51
CA LEU A 393 13.70 1.67 -10.15
C LEU A 393 12.27 2.23 -9.96
N GLY A 394 11.70 2.81 -11.02
CA GLY A 394 10.34 3.37 -10.99
C GLY A 394 9.23 2.33 -10.92
N GLY A 395 9.51 1.06 -11.20
CA GLY A 395 8.54 -0.02 -11.22
C GLY A 395 8.78 -1.12 -10.18
N ILE A 396 9.60 -0.87 -9.16
CA ILE A 396 9.90 -1.83 -8.10
C ILE A 396 8.59 -2.32 -7.44
N PHE A 397 8.47 -3.65 -7.32
CA PHE A 397 7.31 -4.36 -6.77
C PHE A 397 6.01 -4.21 -7.57
N GLN A 398 6.03 -3.65 -8.77
CA GLN A 398 4.87 -3.72 -9.65
C GLN A 398 4.69 -5.16 -10.16
N PRO A 399 3.44 -5.65 -10.36
CA PRO A 399 3.22 -7.03 -10.78
C PRO A 399 3.63 -7.23 -12.24
N ARG A 400 4.32 -8.34 -12.50
CA ARG A 400 4.62 -8.89 -13.82
C ARG A 400 4.07 -10.30 -13.97
N LEU A 401 3.85 -10.74 -15.18
CA LEU A 401 3.57 -12.15 -15.47
C LEU A 401 4.87 -12.92 -15.56
N ASP A 402 4.89 -14.08 -14.92
CA ASP A 402 5.97 -15.06 -14.96
C ASP A 402 5.37 -16.41 -15.36
N PHE A 403 5.83 -16.97 -16.43
CA PHE A 403 5.28 -18.21 -17.00
C PHE A 403 6.08 -19.46 -16.63
N THR A 404 6.90 -19.38 -15.58
CA THR A 404 7.70 -20.52 -15.11
C THR A 404 6.79 -21.60 -14.53
N ASP A 405 5.81 -21.20 -13.69
CA ASP A 405 4.98 -22.13 -12.91
C ASP A 405 3.52 -22.20 -13.41
N GLY A 406 3.19 -21.54 -14.52
CA GLY A 406 1.83 -21.51 -15.06
C GLY A 406 1.68 -20.56 -16.24
N TYR A 407 0.45 -20.36 -16.68
CA TYR A 407 0.11 -19.46 -17.77
C TYR A 407 -1.17 -18.68 -17.50
N CYS A 408 -1.41 -17.57 -18.21
CA CYS A 408 -2.60 -16.75 -18.03
C CYS A 408 -3.82 -17.40 -18.73
N ASP A 409 -4.86 -17.69 -17.95
CA ASP A 409 -6.13 -18.14 -18.52
C ASP A 409 -6.82 -17.03 -19.32
N PRO A 410 -7.13 -17.25 -20.61
CA PRO A 410 -7.80 -16.27 -21.45
C PRO A 410 -9.20 -15.83 -20.97
N ALA A 411 -9.88 -16.64 -20.16
CA ALA A 411 -11.20 -16.33 -19.62
C ALA A 411 -11.18 -15.60 -18.27
N CYS A 412 -10.07 -15.64 -17.54
CA CYS A 412 -9.94 -15.05 -16.20
C CYS A 412 -9.74 -13.54 -16.24
N THR A 413 -10.54 -12.75 -15.52
CA THR A 413 -10.43 -11.27 -15.42
C THR A 413 -10.06 -10.77 -14.04
N ARG A 414 -9.77 -11.66 -13.07
CA ARG A 414 -9.63 -11.32 -11.65
C ARG A 414 -8.67 -10.17 -11.36
N CYS A 415 -7.50 -10.12 -11.99
CA CYS A 415 -6.50 -9.06 -11.73
C CYS A 415 -7.00 -7.67 -12.14
N SER A 416 -7.80 -7.57 -13.21
CA SER A 416 -8.38 -6.31 -13.68
C SER A 416 -9.56 -5.87 -12.81
N ASP A 417 -10.38 -6.80 -12.35
CA ASP A 417 -11.60 -6.51 -11.58
C ASP A 417 -11.26 -6.03 -10.15
N ILE A 418 -10.15 -6.53 -9.58
CA ILE A 418 -9.78 -6.26 -8.19
C ILE A 418 -8.87 -5.05 -8.00
N CYS A 419 -8.27 -4.49 -9.06
CA CYS A 419 -7.31 -3.41 -8.95
C CYS A 419 -7.93 -2.13 -8.33
N PRO A 420 -7.50 -1.69 -7.13
CA PRO A 420 -8.12 -0.53 -6.48
C PRO A 420 -7.63 0.80 -7.04
N ALA A 421 -6.42 0.83 -7.60
CA ALA A 421 -5.79 2.04 -8.14
C ALA A 421 -6.10 2.28 -9.64
N GLY A 422 -6.87 1.37 -10.29
CA GLY A 422 -7.17 1.48 -11.71
C GLY A 422 -5.95 1.37 -12.63
N ALA A 423 -4.83 0.84 -12.14
CA ALA A 423 -3.64 0.59 -12.95
C ALA A 423 -3.85 -0.54 -13.95
N ILE A 424 -4.70 -1.50 -13.59
CA ILE A 424 -5.20 -2.56 -14.48
C ILE A 424 -6.66 -2.24 -14.74
N THR A 425 -6.98 -1.87 -15.96
CA THR A 425 -8.33 -1.50 -16.38
C THR A 425 -9.19 -2.77 -16.50
N PRO A 426 -10.43 -2.77 -16.00
CA PRO A 426 -11.35 -3.89 -16.18
C PRO A 426 -11.54 -4.23 -17.66
N VAL A 427 -11.37 -5.51 -17.98
CA VAL A 427 -11.49 -6.03 -19.35
C VAL A 427 -12.59 -7.07 -19.37
N ALA A 428 -13.59 -6.89 -20.23
CA ALA A 428 -14.63 -7.90 -20.41
C ALA A 428 -14.01 -9.23 -20.87
N PRO A 429 -14.51 -10.40 -20.40
CA PRO A 429 -13.95 -11.71 -20.74
C PRO A 429 -13.79 -11.94 -22.25
N GLU A 430 -14.75 -11.48 -23.05
CA GLU A 430 -14.72 -11.61 -24.52
C GLU A 430 -13.58 -10.77 -25.14
N LYS A 431 -13.38 -9.54 -24.64
CA LYS A 431 -12.28 -8.67 -25.11
C LYS A 431 -10.93 -9.21 -24.65
N LYS A 432 -10.87 -9.87 -23.50
CA LYS A 432 -9.61 -10.44 -23.01
C LYS A 432 -9.08 -11.51 -23.94
N LYS A 433 -9.94 -12.36 -24.51
CA LYS A 433 -9.54 -13.42 -25.46
C LYS A 433 -8.81 -12.88 -26.70
N THR A 434 -9.01 -11.62 -27.03
CA THR A 434 -8.37 -10.94 -28.17
C THR A 434 -7.30 -9.91 -27.75
N LEU A 435 -7.13 -9.70 -26.43
CA LEU A 435 -6.18 -8.73 -25.91
C LEU A 435 -4.74 -9.28 -25.99
N LYS A 436 -3.89 -8.62 -26.76
CA LYS A 436 -2.50 -8.95 -26.94
C LYS A 436 -1.65 -8.29 -25.84
N ILE A 437 -1.15 -9.09 -24.91
CA ILE A 437 -0.30 -8.65 -23.80
C ILE A 437 1.19 -8.87 -24.06
N GLY A 438 1.51 -9.74 -24.99
CA GLY A 438 2.88 -10.10 -25.36
C GLY A 438 2.94 -10.80 -26.72
N THR A 439 4.12 -11.29 -27.08
CA THR A 439 4.35 -12.07 -28.30
C THR A 439 5.35 -13.17 -28.00
N ALA A 440 5.04 -14.38 -28.40
CA ALA A 440 5.95 -15.52 -28.28
C ALA A 440 7.11 -15.34 -29.27
N LEU A 441 8.32 -15.53 -28.77
CA LEU A 441 9.58 -15.53 -29.50
C LEU A 441 10.17 -16.93 -29.44
N TYR A 442 10.43 -17.50 -30.60
CA TYR A 442 11.05 -18.82 -30.73
C TYR A 442 12.56 -18.69 -30.90
N ARG A 443 13.31 -19.54 -30.23
CA ARG A 443 14.77 -19.68 -30.28
C ARG A 443 15.14 -21.09 -30.73
N PRO A 444 15.61 -21.28 -31.95
CA PRO A 444 15.94 -22.58 -32.50
C PRO A 444 17.02 -23.30 -31.69
N ASP A 445 18.06 -22.55 -31.29
CA ASP A 445 19.30 -23.05 -30.65
C ASP A 445 19.05 -23.86 -29.37
N THR A 446 17.90 -23.69 -28.72
CA THR A 446 17.54 -24.38 -27.47
C THR A 446 16.37 -25.35 -27.63
N CYS A 447 15.85 -25.50 -28.85
CA CYS A 447 14.70 -26.37 -29.12
C CYS A 447 15.12 -27.85 -29.09
N VAL A 448 14.42 -28.68 -28.33
CA VAL A 448 14.69 -30.12 -28.18
C VAL A 448 14.62 -30.87 -29.51
N ILE A 449 13.93 -30.35 -30.53
CA ILE A 449 13.88 -30.91 -31.88
C ILE A 449 15.26 -30.83 -32.51
N LEU A 450 15.97 -29.73 -32.36
CA LEU A 450 17.31 -29.51 -32.96
C LEU A 450 18.44 -29.98 -32.04
N THR A 451 18.27 -29.83 -30.71
CA THR A 451 19.33 -30.16 -29.75
C THR A 451 19.39 -31.65 -29.40
N GLU A 452 18.23 -32.32 -29.38
CA GLU A 452 18.11 -33.71 -28.95
C GLU A 452 17.56 -34.63 -30.04
N GLY A 453 17.20 -34.12 -31.21
CA GLY A 453 16.58 -34.90 -32.30
C GLY A 453 15.19 -35.47 -31.98
N ARG A 454 14.51 -34.94 -30.98
CA ARG A 454 13.18 -35.42 -30.54
C ARG A 454 12.07 -34.81 -31.37
N THR A 455 11.04 -35.61 -31.67
CA THR A 455 9.78 -35.05 -32.15
C THR A 455 9.06 -34.31 -31.01
N CYS A 456 8.71 -33.04 -31.23
CA CYS A 456 8.00 -32.22 -30.26
C CYS A 456 7.03 -31.29 -30.99
N GLY A 457 5.84 -31.02 -30.40
CA GLY A 457 4.82 -30.12 -30.93
C GLY A 457 4.05 -29.39 -29.84
N HIS A 458 4.46 -29.59 -28.57
CA HIS A 458 3.73 -29.09 -27.39
C HIS A 458 3.36 -27.61 -27.46
N CYS A 459 4.25 -26.73 -27.93
CA CYS A 459 3.97 -25.29 -28.02
C CYS A 459 2.82 -24.98 -29.01
N ALA A 460 2.65 -25.77 -30.05
CA ALA A 460 1.54 -25.62 -31.01
C ALA A 460 0.23 -26.19 -30.44
N GLU A 461 0.29 -27.37 -29.81
CA GLU A 461 -0.87 -28.07 -29.24
C GLU A 461 -1.54 -27.27 -28.12
N VAL A 462 -0.75 -26.69 -27.21
CA VAL A 462 -1.26 -25.95 -26.05
C VAL A 462 -1.63 -24.49 -26.34
N CYS A 463 -1.48 -24.02 -27.59
CA CYS A 463 -1.78 -22.66 -27.95
C CYS A 463 -3.31 -22.46 -28.08
N PRO A 464 -3.98 -21.71 -27.17
CA PRO A 464 -5.44 -21.62 -27.13
C PRO A 464 -6.05 -20.91 -28.35
N ILE A 465 -5.22 -20.22 -29.15
CA ILE A 465 -5.62 -19.48 -30.34
C ILE A 465 -4.95 -19.99 -31.61
N HIS A 466 -4.28 -21.15 -31.53
CA HIS A 466 -3.57 -21.76 -32.67
C HIS A 466 -2.66 -20.76 -33.42
N ALA A 467 -1.91 -19.95 -32.67
CA ALA A 467 -0.96 -18.97 -33.22
C ALA A 467 0.41 -19.59 -33.51
N ILE A 468 0.62 -20.87 -33.24
CA ILE A 468 1.85 -21.62 -33.51
C ILE A 468 1.50 -22.80 -34.39
N GLU A 469 2.18 -22.92 -35.51
CA GLU A 469 2.06 -24.05 -36.45
C GLU A 469 3.40 -24.75 -36.57
N MET A 470 3.39 -26.07 -36.74
CA MET A 470 4.61 -26.84 -37.01
C MET A 470 4.86 -26.80 -38.53
N ALA A 471 5.96 -26.24 -38.92
CA ALA A 471 6.36 -26.11 -40.33
C ALA A 471 7.68 -26.82 -40.58
N ASP A 472 7.81 -27.45 -41.74
CA ASP A 472 9.08 -28.06 -42.19
C ASP A 472 10.12 -26.97 -42.44
N ASP A 473 11.35 -27.19 -41.94
CA ASP A 473 12.51 -26.31 -42.15
C ASP A 473 13.28 -26.62 -43.45
N GLY A 474 12.85 -27.60 -44.22
CA GLY A 474 13.51 -28.06 -45.44
C GLY A 474 14.65 -29.06 -45.18
N ASN A 475 14.98 -29.35 -43.90
CA ASN A 475 15.97 -30.32 -43.46
C ASN A 475 15.33 -31.58 -42.81
N GLY A 476 14.01 -31.69 -42.93
CA GLY A 476 13.22 -32.79 -42.35
C GLY A 476 12.84 -32.59 -40.89
N HIS A 477 13.01 -31.38 -40.32
CA HIS A 477 12.56 -31.05 -38.97
C HIS A 477 11.29 -30.24 -39.02
N LEU A 478 10.28 -30.63 -38.27
CA LEU A 478 9.06 -29.83 -38.05
C LEU A 478 9.32 -28.84 -36.90
N LEU A 479 9.54 -27.55 -37.24
CA LEU A 479 9.82 -26.50 -36.27
C LEU A 479 8.62 -25.60 -36.02
N PRO A 480 8.48 -25.03 -34.80
CA PRO A 480 7.37 -24.11 -34.50
C PRO A 480 7.53 -22.78 -35.21
N LYS A 481 6.55 -22.42 -36.03
CA LYS A 481 6.39 -21.13 -36.69
C LYS A 481 5.35 -20.31 -35.96
N VAL A 482 5.76 -19.20 -35.34
CA VAL A 482 4.87 -18.33 -34.55
C VAL A 482 4.25 -17.27 -35.45
N HIS A 483 2.92 -17.24 -35.52
CA HIS A 483 2.16 -16.19 -36.17
C HIS A 483 2.01 -14.99 -35.24
N HIS A 484 2.95 -14.06 -35.25
CA HIS A 484 3.01 -12.91 -34.37
C HIS A 484 1.75 -12.05 -34.37
N ARG A 485 1.01 -11.98 -35.50
CA ARG A 485 -0.24 -11.22 -35.60
C ARG A 485 -1.38 -11.85 -34.81
N ARG A 486 -1.44 -13.19 -34.72
CA ARG A 486 -2.46 -13.94 -33.97
C ARG A 486 -2.10 -14.10 -32.50
N CYS A 487 -0.80 -14.14 -32.16
CA CYS A 487 -0.32 -14.40 -30.82
C CYS A 487 -0.78 -13.31 -29.84
N ILE A 488 -1.42 -13.71 -28.76
CA ILE A 488 -1.89 -12.85 -27.66
C ILE A 488 -0.93 -12.81 -26.46
N GLY A 489 0.03 -13.74 -26.38
CA GLY A 489 1.12 -13.70 -25.39
C GLY A 489 0.75 -14.20 -23.99
N TYR A 490 -0.12 -15.19 -23.85
CA TYR A 490 -0.61 -15.67 -22.55
C TYR A 490 0.26 -16.74 -21.88
N GLY A 491 1.35 -17.16 -22.53
CA GLY A 491 2.41 -17.94 -21.92
C GLY A 491 2.24 -19.45 -21.88
N SER A 492 1.13 -20.03 -22.38
CA SER A 492 0.92 -21.48 -22.37
C SER A 492 2.04 -22.24 -23.10
N CYS A 493 2.51 -21.71 -24.24
CA CYS A 493 3.61 -22.29 -25.00
C CYS A 493 4.96 -22.24 -24.25
N GLU A 494 5.23 -21.18 -23.48
CA GLU A 494 6.42 -21.04 -22.65
C GLU A 494 6.38 -22.00 -21.47
N TYR A 495 5.24 -22.08 -20.76
CA TYR A 495 5.07 -22.97 -19.63
C TYR A 495 5.29 -24.44 -19.99
N HIS A 496 4.65 -24.92 -21.07
CA HIS A 496 4.71 -26.33 -21.47
C HIS A 496 5.97 -26.69 -22.28
N CYS A 497 6.84 -25.74 -22.61
CA CYS A 497 8.08 -26.03 -23.32
C CYS A 497 9.02 -26.88 -22.44
N PRO A 498 9.45 -28.09 -22.89
CA PRO A 498 10.31 -28.96 -22.12
C PRO A 498 11.78 -28.51 -22.09
N ALA A 499 12.22 -27.69 -23.04
CA ALA A 499 13.59 -27.21 -23.15
C ALA A 499 14.05 -26.39 -21.94
N GLN A 500 15.33 -26.56 -21.55
CA GLN A 500 16.00 -25.74 -20.55
C GLN A 500 17.34 -25.23 -21.10
N PRO A 501 17.50 -23.93 -21.33
CA PRO A 501 16.52 -22.85 -21.18
C PRO A 501 15.38 -22.94 -22.20
N LYS A 502 14.19 -22.42 -21.86
CA LYS A 502 12.98 -22.46 -22.69
C LYS A 502 13.25 -22.00 -24.12
N ALA A 503 12.88 -22.82 -25.12
CA ALA A 503 13.04 -22.50 -26.55
C ALA A 503 12.00 -21.48 -27.06
N ILE A 504 10.88 -21.35 -26.35
CA ILE A 504 9.86 -20.35 -26.66
C ILE A 504 9.59 -19.51 -25.41
N ARG A 505 9.64 -18.19 -25.55
CA ARG A 505 9.42 -17.24 -24.46
C ARG A 505 8.49 -16.14 -24.91
N VAL A 506 7.70 -15.62 -23.99
CA VAL A 506 6.81 -14.48 -24.29
C VAL A 506 7.50 -13.17 -23.89
N ALA A 507 7.65 -12.28 -24.86
CA ALA A 507 8.09 -10.91 -24.63
C ALA A 507 6.88 -9.98 -24.50
N GLY A 508 6.91 -9.08 -23.52
CA GLY A 508 5.89 -8.06 -23.33
C GLY A 508 5.88 -7.03 -24.45
N LYS A 509 4.83 -6.23 -24.51
CA LYS A 509 4.68 -5.10 -25.42
C LYS A 509 4.58 -3.80 -24.63
N GLU A 510 5.02 -2.69 -25.22
CA GLU A 510 4.88 -1.36 -24.62
C GLU A 510 3.40 -0.97 -24.46
N GLU A 511 2.57 -1.31 -25.45
CA GLU A 511 1.13 -1.13 -25.40
C GLU A 511 0.40 -2.44 -25.68
N GLN A 512 -0.64 -2.71 -24.89
CA GLN A 512 -1.53 -3.84 -25.11
C GLN A 512 -2.56 -3.46 -26.18
N THR A 513 -2.72 -4.30 -27.19
CA THR A 513 -3.59 -4.05 -28.35
C THR A 513 -4.61 -5.18 -28.52
N ILE A 514 -5.72 -4.88 -29.16
CA ILE A 514 -6.71 -5.90 -29.51
C ILE A 514 -6.29 -6.51 -30.85
N VAL A 515 -6.21 -7.83 -30.94
CA VAL A 515 -5.99 -8.56 -32.18
C VAL A 515 -7.31 -8.60 -32.95
N GLN A 516 -7.31 -8.09 -34.17
CA GLN A 516 -8.47 -8.25 -35.06
C GLN A 516 -8.54 -9.72 -35.50
N THR A 517 -9.55 -10.42 -35.01
CA THR A 517 -9.86 -11.77 -35.46
C THR A 517 -10.81 -11.66 -36.65
N ASN A 518 -10.27 -11.81 -37.86
CA ASN A 518 -11.12 -12.02 -39.04
C ASN A 518 -11.90 -13.33 -38.81
N GLY A 519 -13.08 -13.25 -38.19
CA GLY A 519 -14.17 -14.20 -38.26
C GLY A 519 -13.96 -15.70 -38.02
N GLN A 520 -12.79 -16.18 -37.58
CA GLN A 520 -12.49 -17.62 -37.41
C GLN A 520 -12.11 -18.00 -35.99
N PHE A 521 -12.96 -17.69 -35.01
CA PHE A 521 -12.96 -18.41 -33.73
C PHE A 521 -14.14 -19.40 -33.74
N GLY A 522 -13.80 -20.68 -33.83
CA GLY A 522 -14.71 -21.75 -33.51
C GLY A 522 -15.44 -22.41 -34.67
N ARG A 523 -14.84 -23.43 -35.18
CA ARG A 523 -15.54 -24.73 -35.43
C ARG A 523 -14.49 -25.82 -35.29
N GLY A 524 -14.15 -26.18 -34.06
CA GLY A 524 -13.59 -27.48 -33.79
C GLY A 524 -14.59 -28.52 -34.26
N LYS A 525 -14.25 -29.27 -35.28
CA LYS A 525 -14.97 -30.49 -35.63
C LYS A 525 -14.93 -31.43 -34.43
N LYS A 526 -16.10 -31.93 -34.06
CA LYS A 526 -16.27 -33.06 -33.14
C LYS A 526 -15.46 -34.27 -33.56
#